data_f10a3951f061dd814c7d81e521bd2a7e
#
_entry.id   f10a3951f061dd814c7d81e521bd2a7e
#
_cell.length_a   1.000
_cell.length_b   1.000
_cell.length_c   1.000
_cell.angle_alpha   90.00
_cell.angle_beta   90.00
_cell.angle_gamma   90.00
#
_symmetry.space_group_name_H-M   'P 1'
#
loop_
_entity.id
_entity.type
_entity.pdbx_description
1 polymer ?
#
loop_
_entity_poly.entity_id
_entity_poly.type
_entity_poly.pdbx_seq_one_letter_code
_entity_poly.pdbx_strand_id
1 'polypeptide(L)'
;MSEQPQPQRMQQTMPEEGGGWHRIDAGRHLHIMFNPNRQLLGRQPDEIERPSIVVSIAGKREQALRFDPFSVGSHYHIRPSQRGRQIPLWIEEGQKPLDVALTFFEKPLRFRGLLAQAEEDDVASRLDDADLATAARQIRELDAAAGQTPGA
;
A
#
# COMPACT_ATOMS: atom_id res chain seq x y z
N MET A 1 12.22 -19.33 -27.56
CA MET A 1 11.97 -18.00 -27.06
C MET A 1 11.84 -18.05 -25.55
N SER A 2 12.74 -17.40 -24.87
CA SER A 2 12.69 -17.44 -23.43
C SER A 2 11.61 -16.49 -22.94
N GLU A 3 10.76 -16.99 -22.07
CA GLU A 3 9.80 -16.15 -21.44
C GLU A 3 10.44 -15.50 -20.24
N GLN A 4 10.52 -14.21 -20.28
CA GLN A 4 10.97 -13.49 -19.12
C GLN A 4 9.79 -13.23 -18.19
N PRO A 5 9.99 -13.31 -16.88
CA PRO A 5 8.94 -12.97 -15.96
C PRO A 5 8.51 -11.54 -16.23
N GLN A 6 7.25 -11.34 -16.36
CA GLN A 6 6.72 -10.00 -16.58
C GLN A 6 6.82 -9.21 -15.29
N PRO A 7 7.42 -8.02 -15.31
CA PRO A 7 7.52 -7.21 -14.09
C PRO A 7 6.18 -6.97 -13.43
N GLN A 8 5.12 -6.84 -14.22
CA GLN A 8 3.78 -6.65 -13.68
C GLN A 8 3.33 -7.82 -12.83
N ARG A 9 3.66 -9.04 -13.22
CA ARG A 9 3.27 -10.22 -12.48
C ARG A 9 3.94 -10.27 -11.12
N MET A 10 5.21 -9.90 -11.07
CA MET A 10 5.94 -9.84 -9.82
C MET A 10 5.37 -8.77 -8.89
N GLN A 11 4.86 -7.68 -9.45
CA GLN A 11 4.29 -6.59 -8.68
C GLN A 11 2.88 -6.90 -8.17
N GLN A 12 2.28 -8.00 -8.62
CA GLN A 12 0.91 -8.35 -8.26
C GLN A 12 0.83 -9.35 -7.12
N THR A 13 1.95 -9.91 -6.71
CA THR A 13 2.02 -10.79 -5.56
C THR A 13 2.60 -10.03 -4.37
N MET A 14 2.39 -10.58 -3.18
CA MET A 14 2.90 -9.94 -1.97
C MET A 14 4.43 -10.04 -1.93
N PRO A 15 5.10 -8.94 -1.58
CA PRO A 15 6.55 -8.97 -1.41
C PRO A 15 6.91 -9.70 -0.12
N GLU A 16 8.15 -10.14 -0.02
CA GLU A 16 8.71 -10.66 1.21
C GLU A 16 9.29 -9.52 2.05
N GLU A 17 9.40 -9.72 3.35
CA GLU A 17 10.06 -8.76 4.21
C GLU A 17 11.51 -8.58 3.81
N GLY A 18 12.00 -7.36 3.94
CA GLY A 18 13.35 -7.01 3.56
C GLY A 18 13.35 -6.11 2.33
N GLY A 19 14.50 -5.55 1.99
CA GLY A 19 14.61 -4.65 0.85
C GLY A 19 13.73 -3.42 0.97
N GLY A 20 13.46 -2.98 2.18
CA GLY A 20 12.59 -1.84 2.45
C GLY A 20 11.14 -2.21 2.76
N TRP A 21 10.75 -3.46 2.57
CA TRP A 21 9.40 -3.91 2.87
C TRP A 21 9.27 -4.32 4.34
N HIS A 22 8.27 -3.78 5.00
CA HIS A 22 7.96 -4.05 6.40
C HIS A 22 6.60 -4.71 6.51
N ARG A 23 6.52 -5.75 7.31
CA ARG A 23 5.23 -6.36 7.60
C ARG A 23 4.48 -5.49 8.60
N ILE A 24 3.20 -5.26 8.32
CA ILE A 24 2.33 -4.44 9.14
C ILE A 24 1.35 -5.34 9.88
N ASP A 25 1.20 -5.11 11.17
CA ASP A 25 0.23 -5.85 11.97
C ASP A 25 -1.18 -5.31 11.67
N ALA A 26 -2.01 -6.16 11.14
CA ALA A 26 -3.36 -5.80 10.74
C ALA A 26 -4.37 -6.89 11.15
N GLY A 27 -4.05 -7.64 12.18
CA GLY A 27 -4.91 -8.72 12.62
C GLY A 27 -4.72 -9.98 11.80
N ARG A 28 -5.62 -10.93 11.98
CA ARG A 28 -5.46 -12.27 11.40
C ARG A 28 -6.03 -12.41 9.99
N HIS A 29 -6.83 -11.46 9.53
CA HIS A 29 -7.51 -11.59 8.24
C HIS A 29 -6.77 -10.96 7.09
N LEU A 30 -5.84 -10.07 7.36
CA LEU A 30 -5.13 -9.34 6.33
C LEU A 30 -3.62 -9.55 6.45
N HIS A 31 -2.98 -9.54 5.30
CA HIS A 31 -1.53 -9.47 5.20
C HIS A 31 -1.19 -8.15 4.53
N ILE A 32 -0.53 -7.26 5.25
CA ILE A 32 -0.19 -5.93 4.75
C ILE A 32 1.31 -5.74 4.81
N MET A 33 1.86 -5.19 3.73
CA MET A 33 3.28 -4.84 3.66
C MET A 33 3.39 -3.37 3.26
N PHE A 34 4.36 -2.69 3.84
CA PHE A 34 4.62 -1.28 3.55
C PHE A 34 6.08 -1.07 3.22
N ASN A 35 6.32 -0.26 2.20
CA ASN A 35 7.67 0.17 1.84
C ASN A 35 7.68 1.69 1.74
N PRO A 36 8.43 2.40 2.60
CA PRO A 36 8.51 3.85 2.48
C PRO A 36 9.28 4.33 1.25
N ASN A 37 10.13 3.50 0.69
CA ASN A 37 10.89 3.73 -0.54
C ASN A 37 11.14 5.20 -0.86
N ARG A 38 11.89 5.87 -0.02
CA ARG A 38 12.22 7.26 -0.27
C ARG A 38 13.45 7.32 -1.14
N GLN A 39 13.26 7.31 -2.42
CA GLN A 39 14.35 7.39 -3.37
C GLN A 39 14.82 8.81 -3.57
N LEU A 40 14.55 9.65 -2.64
CA LEU A 40 14.87 11.01 -2.79
C LEU A 40 16.28 11.28 -2.55
N LEU A 41 17.14 11.07 -3.00
CA LEU A 41 18.49 11.30 -2.64
C LEU A 41 19.02 12.66 -3.03
N GLY A 42 18.17 13.55 -3.47
CA GLY A 42 18.55 14.90 -3.83
C GLY A 42 19.45 14.97 -5.03
N ARG A 43 19.41 13.97 -5.85
CA ARG A 43 20.32 13.88 -6.98
C ARG A 43 19.68 14.35 -8.27
N GLN A 44 18.37 14.20 -8.35
CA GLN A 44 17.61 14.53 -9.54
C GLN A 44 16.51 15.49 -9.18
N PRO A 45 16.29 16.53 -9.94
CA PRO A 45 15.23 17.48 -9.61
C PRO A 45 13.84 16.89 -9.76
N ASP A 46 13.71 15.78 -10.44
CA ASP A 46 12.43 15.14 -10.67
C ASP A 46 12.27 13.83 -9.87
N GLU A 47 13.11 13.62 -8.85
CA GLU A 47 12.93 12.46 -8.00
C GLU A 47 11.61 12.52 -7.28
N ILE A 48 10.96 11.40 -7.19
CA ILE A 48 9.68 11.29 -6.52
C ILE A 48 9.76 10.26 -5.41
N GLU A 49 9.03 10.53 -4.32
CA GLU A 49 8.84 9.53 -3.29
C GLU A 49 7.86 8.49 -3.79
N ARG A 50 8.16 7.23 -3.53
CA ARG A 50 7.35 6.12 -4.02
C ARG A 50 7.00 5.14 -2.92
N PRO A 51 6.34 5.59 -1.85
CA PRO A 51 5.87 4.65 -0.85
C PRO A 51 4.80 3.74 -1.44
N SER A 52 4.69 2.54 -0.90
CA SER A 52 3.69 1.59 -1.38
C SER A 52 3.15 0.79 -0.21
N ILE A 53 1.83 0.58 -0.22
CA ILE A 53 1.14 -0.27 0.75
C ILE A 53 0.45 -1.35 -0.07
N VAL A 54 0.75 -2.61 0.22
CA VAL A 54 0.11 -3.72 -0.48
C VAL A 54 -0.67 -4.55 0.51
N VAL A 55 -1.87 -4.95 0.11
CA VAL A 55 -2.80 -5.66 0.98
C VAL A 55 -3.20 -6.95 0.30
N SER A 56 -3.10 -8.05 1.04
CA SER A 56 -3.59 -9.34 0.62
C SER A 56 -4.46 -9.93 1.73
N ILE A 57 -5.26 -10.90 1.38
CA ILE A 57 -6.00 -11.69 2.36
C ILE A 57 -5.04 -12.72 2.94
N ALA A 58 -5.08 -12.90 4.25
CA ALA A 58 -4.21 -13.87 4.92
C ALA A 58 -4.33 -15.23 4.25
N GLY A 59 -3.21 -15.81 3.92
CA GLY A 59 -3.15 -17.10 3.22
C GLY A 59 -3.14 -16.99 1.70
N LYS A 60 -3.41 -15.82 1.15
CA LYS A 60 -3.34 -15.62 -0.30
C LYS A 60 -2.08 -14.84 -0.65
N ARG A 61 -1.49 -15.15 -1.78
CA ARG A 61 -0.27 -14.49 -2.24
C ARG A 61 -0.55 -13.27 -3.12
N GLU A 62 -1.72 -13.22 -3.73
CA GLU A 62 -2.06 -12.15 -4.65
C GLU A 62 -2.53 -10.90 -3.91
N GLN A 63 -2.19 -9.75 -4.45
CA GLN A 63 -2.61 -8.49 -3.87
C GLN A 63 -4.10 -8.27 -4.14
N ALA A 64 -4.84 -7.96 -3.10
CA ALA A 64 -6.24 -7.53 -3.23
C ALA A 64 -6.30 -6.03 -3.49
N LEU A 65 -5.46 -5.27 -2.79
CA LEU A 65 -5.38 -3.81 -2.93
C LEU A 65 -3.92 -3.40 -2.94
N ARG A 66 -3.67 -2.28 -3.59
CA ARG A 66 -2.35 -1.66 -3.55
C ARG A 66 -2.53 -0.15 -3.56
N PHE A 67 -1.88 0.52 -2.63
CA PHE A 67 -1.87 1.98 -2.57
C PHE A 67 -0.48 2.48 -2.91
N ASP A 68 -0.40 3.34 -3.91
CA ASP A 68 0.86 3.96 -4.33
C ASP A 68 0.75 5.47 -4.14
N PRO A 69 0.86 5.95 -2.89
CA PRO A 69 0.75 7.38 -2.60
C PRO A 69 2.05 8.10 -2.95
N PHE A 70 2.38 8.07 -4.22
CA PHE A 70 3.59 8.69 -4.74
C PHE A 70 3.47 10.21 -4.65
N SER A 71 4.60 10.89 -4.56
CA SER A 71 4.59 12.35 -4.54
C SER A 71 4.11 12.92 -5.88
N VAL A 72 4.21 12.16 -6.95
CA VAL A 72 3.66 12.50 -8.26
C VAL A 72 2.91 11.29 -8.79
N GLY A 73 1.68 11.50 -9.22
CA GLY A 73 0.89 10.41 -9.79
C GLY A 73 0.36 9.42 -8.78
N SER A 74 -0.05 9.90 -7.62
CA SER A 74 -0.63 9.04 -6.58
C SER A 74 -1.86 8.29 -7.10
N HIS A 75 -1.94 7.02 -6.77
CA HIS A 75 -3.05 6.19 -7.20
C HIS A 75 -3.17 4.96 -6.32
N TYR A 76 -4.24 4.20 -6.51
CA TYR A 76 -4.37 2.89 -5.89
C TYR A 76 -4.96 1.91 -6.90
N HIS A 77 -4.78 0.63 -6.61
CA HIS A 77 -5.25 -0.46 -7.47
C HIS A 77 -6.19 -1.36 -6.70
N ILE A 78 -7.22 -1.83 -7.36
CA ILE A 78 -8.11 -2.87 -6.87
C ILE A 78 -7.84 -4.11 -7.70
N ARG A 79 -7.45 -5.21 -7.05
CA ARG A 79 -7.11 -6.48 -7.70
C ARG A 79 -6.13 -6.32 -8.85
N PRO A 80 -4.92 -5.82 -8.58
CA PRO A 80 -3.97 -5.55 -9.67
C PRO A 80 -3.64 -6.78 -10.50
N SER A 81 -3.84 -8.00 -9.97
CA SER A 81 -3.50 -9.22 -10.69
C SER A 81 -4.58 -9.65 -11.68
N GLN A 82 -5.74 -9.03 -11.71
CA GLN A 82 -6.84 -9.50 -12.52
C GLN A 82 -7.54 -8.37 -13.25
N ARG A 83 -6.80 -7.64 -14.05
CA ARG A 83 -7.33 -6.48 -14.76
C ARG A 83 -7.95 -5.49 -13.80
N GLY A 84 -7.31 -5.35 -12.66
CA GLY A 84 -7.80 -4.45 -11.66
C GLY A 84 -7.81 -3.02 -12.14
N ARG A 85 -8.58 -2.19 -11.45
CA ARG A 85 -8.66 -0.78 -11.78
C ARG A 85 -7.56 -0.03 -11.08
N GLN A 86 -6.98 0.93 -11.78
CA GLN A 86 -6.09 1.91 -11.19
C GLN A 86 -6.87 3.21 -11.06
N ILE A 87 -6.92 3.73 -9.85
CA ILE A 87 -7.74 4.90 -9.54
C ILE A 87 -6.84 5.99 -8.97
N PRO A 88 -6.89 7.21 -9.53
CA PRO A 88 -6.09 8.30 -8.98
C PRO A 88 -6.49 8.61 -7.56
N LEU A 89 -5.50 8.92 -6.71
CA LEU A 89 -5.77 9.50 -5.41
C LEU A 89 -5.86 11.00 -5.57
N TRP A 90 -6.93 11.57 -5.07
CA TRP A 90 -7.11 13.01 -5.12
C TRP A 90 -6.36 13.64 -3.95
N ILE A 91 -5.32 14.38 -4.27
CA ILE A 91 -4.47 15.04 -3.27
C ILE A 91 -4.72 16.54 -3.37
N GLU A 92 -5.22 17.11 -2.30
CA GLU A 92 -5.39 18.57 -2.25
C GLU A 92 -4.09 19.22 -1.86
N GLU A 93 -3.98 20.51 -2.18
CA GLU A 93 -2.78 21.27 -1.86
C GLU A 93 -2.51 21.20 -0.36
N GLY A 94 -1.28 20.92 -0.01
CA GLY A 94 -0.84 20.80 1.38
C GLY A 94 -1.05 19.44 2.01
N GLN A 95 -1.74 18.52 1.34
CA GLN A 95 -1.90 17.18 1.87
C GLN A 95 -0.72 16.29 1.49
N LYS A 96 -0.34 15.44 2.42
CA LYS A 96 0.66 14.42 2.13
C LYS A 96 -0.04 13.22 1.51
N PRO A 97 0.43 12.72 0.35
CA PRO A 97 -0.24 11.60 -0.31
C PRO A 97 -0.43 10.36 0.58
N LEU A 98 0.56 10.04 1.41
CA LEU A 98 0.42 8.90 2.32
C LEU A 98 -0.75 9.10 3.28
N ASP A 99 -0.93 10.31 3.81
CA ASP A 99 -2.04 10.58 4.71
C ASP A 99 -3.37 10.36 4.02
N VAL A 100 -3.47 10.74 2.75
CA VAL A 100 -4.70 10.51 1.99
C VAL A 100 -4.96 9.02 1.81
N ALA A 101 -3.93 8.25 1.48
CA ALA A 101 -4.07 6.80 1.37
C ALA A 101 -4.50 6.17 2.69
N LEU A 102 -3.94 6.63 3.80
CA LEU A 102 -4.26 6.08 5.10
C LEU A 102 -5.66 6.41 5.58
N THR A 103 -6.32 7.41 4.99
CA THR A 103 -7.73 7.65 5.32
C THR A 103 -8.60 6.46 4.98
N PHE A 104 -8.22 5.62 4.00
CA PHE A 104 -8.96 4.41 3.70
C PHE A 104 -8.91 3.42 4.86
N PHE A 105 -7.79 3.35 5.57
CA PHE A 105 -7.64 2.49 6.74
C PHE A 105 -8.34 3.07 7.95
N GLU A 106 -8.30 4.39 8.09
CA GLU A 106 -8.86 5.08 9.24
C GLU A 106 -10.38 5.26 9.15
N LYS A 107 -10.94 5.01 7.99
CA LYS A 107 -12.38 5.00 7.77
C LYS A 107 -12.79 3.60 7.33
N PRO A 108 -13.11 2.73 8.28
CA PRO A 108 -13.29 1.30 8.00
C PRO A 108 -14.31 0.99 6.92
N LEU A 109 -15.35 1.79 6.78
CA LEU A 109 -16.34 1.57 5.72
C LEU A 109 -15.73 1.76 4.33
N ARG A 110 -14.78 2.69 4.20
CA ARG A 110 -14.09 2.88 2.92
C ARG A 110 -13.20 1.67 2.60
N PHE A 111 -12.48 1.17 3.59
CA PHE A 111 -11.62 0.02 3.38
C PHE A 111 -12.44 -1.21 3.01
N ARG A 112 -13.52 -1.47 3.74
CA ARG A 112 -14.42 -2.58 3.44
C ARG A 112 -15.02 -2.46 2.05
N GLY A 113 -15.37 -1.24 1.64
CA GLY A 113 -15.89 -1.01 0.30
C GLY A 113 -14.88 -1.38 -0.79
N LEU A 114 -13.61 -1.07 -0.57
CA LEU A 114 -12.57 -1.47 -1.53
C LEU A 114 -12.40 -2.99 -1.58
N LEU A 115 -12.42 -3.65 -0.43
CA LEU A 115 -12.33 -5.11 -0.41
C LEU A 115 -13.52 -5.75 -1.08
N ALA A 116 -14.71 -5.19 -0.93
CA ALA A 116 -15.88 -5.68 -1.64
C ALA A 116 -15.72 -5.55 -3.14
N GLN A 117 -15.15 -4.42 -3.60
CA GLN A 117 -14.84 -4.24 -5.01
C GLN A 117 -13.77 -5.22 -5.49
N ALA A 118 -12.91 -5.67 -4.60
CA ALA A 118 -11.92 -6.70 -4.91
C ALA A 118 -12.49 -8.11 -4.77
N GLU A 119 -13.80 -8.23 -4.60
CA GLU A 119 -14.49 -9.51 -4.43
C GLU A 119 -14.06 -10.27 -3.18
N GLU A 120 -13.73 -9.53 -2.14
CA GLU A 120 -13.37 -10.10 -0.84
C GLU A 120 -14.40 -9.71 0.22
N ASP A 121 -15.68 -9.81 -0.11
CA ASP A 121 -16.77 -9.44 0.79
C ASP A 121 -16.74 -10.22 2.09
N ASP A 122 -16.38 -11.48 2.03
CA ASP A 122 -16.37 -12.34 3.19
C ASP A 122 -15.37 -11.83 4.22
N VAL A 123 -14.17 -11.47 3.78
CA VAL A 123 -13.17 -10.91 4.68
C VAL A 123 -13.58 -9.53 5.13
N ALA A 124 -14.11 -8.71 4.23
CA ALA A 124 -14.54 -7.36 4.57
C ALA A 124 -15.51 -7.37 5.76
N SER A 125 -16.42 -8.35 5.81
CA SER A 125 -17.40 -8.44 6.88
C SER A 125 -16.81 -8.88 8.23
N ARG A 126 -15.59 -9.41 8.23
CA ARG A 126 -14.93 -9.94 9.43
C ARG A 126 -13.87 -9.03 10.00
N LEU A 127 -13.57 -7.93 9.33
CA LEU A 127 -12.50 -7.05 9.77
C LEU A 127 -12.86 -6.35 11.07
N ASP A 128 -11.83 -6.15 11.89
CA ASP A 128 -11.93 -5.37 13.11
C ASP A 128 -11.42 -3.97 12.82
N ASP A 129 -12.20 -2.96 13.14
CA ASP A 129 -11.82 -1.56 12.91
C ASP A 129 -10.53 -1.21 13.65
N ALA A 130 -10.32 -1.78 14.83
CA ALA A 130 -9.12 -1.53 15.61
C ALA A 130 -7.86 -2.04 14.89
N ASP A 131 -7.99 -3.15 14.17
CA ASP A 131 -6.84 -3.68 13.40
C ASP A 131 -6.47 -2.74 12.26
N LEU A 132 -7.44 -2.14 11.61
CA LEU A 132 -7.17 -1.17 10.54
C LEU A 132 -6.53 0.09 11.09
N ALA A 133 -6.99 0.57 12.23
CA ALA A 133 -6.40 1.73 12.88
C ALA A 133 -4.96 1.46 13.32
N THR A 134 -4.70 0.27 13.84
CA THR A 134 -3.36 -0.15 14.23
C THR A 134 -2.43 -0.18 13.02
N ALA A 135 -2.91 -0.72 11.91
CA ALA A 135 -2.12 -0.76 10.69
C ALA A 135 -1.75 0.64 10.21
N ALA A 136 -2.71 1.56 10.19
CA ALA A 136 -2.45 2.93 9.77
C ALA A 136 -1.41 3.61 10.67
N ARG A 137 -1.52 3.43 11.98
CA ARG A 137 -0.58 4.00 12.92
C ARG A 137 0.83 3.47 12.71
N GLN A 138 0.94 2.15 12.54
CA GLN A 138 2.24 1.53 12.32
C GLN A 138 2.89 2.02 11.03
N ILE A 139 2.12 2.17 9.97
CA ILE A 139 2.62 2.69 8.71
C ILE A 139 3.14 4.12 8.89
N ARG A 140 2.41 4.96 9.61
CA ARG A 140 2.86 6.32 9.88
C ARG A 140 4.17 6.35 10.66
N GLU A 141 4.32 5.48 11.65
CA GLU A 141 5.53 5.39 12.44
C GLU A 141 6.73 4.98 11.59
N LEU A 142 6.54 3.99 10.73
CA LEU A 142 7.61 3.54 9.84
C LEU A 142 7.98 4.61 8.82
N ASP A 143 7.00 5.32 8.31
CA ASP A 143 7.26 6.40 7.37
C ASP A 143 8.02 7.54 8.03
N ALA A 144 7.64 7.90 9.24
CA ALA A 144 8.34 8.95 9.98
C ALA A 144 9.78 8.54 10.28
N ALA A 145 10.01 7.30 10.67
CA ALA A 145 11.34 6.80 10.94
C ALA A 145 12.21 6.82 9.69
N ALA A 146 11.65 6.46 8.54
CA ALA A 146 12.37 6.50 7.28
C ALA A 146 12.74 7.92 6.88
N GLY A 147 11.84 8.88 7.14
CA GLY A 147 12.09 10.27 6.83
C GLY A 147 13.12 10.92 7.74
N GLN A 148 13.43 10.29 8.87
CA GLN A 148 14.42 10.80 9.82
C GLN A 148 15.77 10.12 9.68
N THR A 149 15.97 9.34 8.64
CA THR A 149 17.22 8.62 8.46
C THR A 149 18.37 9.61 8.39
N PRO A 150 19.33 9.51 9.28
CA PRO A 150 20.47 10.40 9.27
C PRO A 150 21.44 10.01 8.16
N GLY A 151 22.31 10.81 7.88
CA GLY A 151 23.32 10.52 6.89
C GLY A 151 22.89 10.92 5.61
N ALA A 152 21.87 11.26 5.82
CA ALA A 152 21.63 11.84 4.68
C ALA A 152 22.79 12.73 4.44
#